data_0ccf166b028739cd808c65a49fab661c
#
_entry.id   0ccf166b028739cd808c65a49fab661c
#
_cell.length_a   1.000
_cell.length_b   1.000
_cell.length_c   1.000
_cell.angle_alpha   90.00
_cell.angle_beta   90.00
_cell.angle_gamma   90.00
#
_symmetry.space_group_name_H-M   'P 1'
#
loop_
_entity.id
_entity.type
_entity.pdbx_description
1 polymer ?
#
loop_
_entity_poly.entity_id
_entity_poly.type
_entity_poly.pdbx_seq_one_letter_code
_entity_poly.pdbx_strand_id
1 'polypeptide(L)'
;MPTTSSPSFSQLRAFVALCDHQHFGEAATALGVSQPSLSQAITALEKRVGGELVERTTRRVLVTSLGEALLPYARDAVLAAEAFSEAASSQGAALSGTMRLGIIPTIAPYLAPVLIDGLREALPQMDLDLREMVTGDNLDQLAQGRLDAAIIALEDDLQRTTAIPMFDERLVVLTAAGHPWAGRTDVSPAELDDQPLLLLDEGNCLRDQTLALCQRYGSQPPVAVATTLSTVTRMVAHGSGVTIIPEGALQLLTPSSEYGIARFGDESPMRRMGLVHRVSSSRGADFAQLAALISRLVSQAGLPVTPIRT
;
A
#
# COMPACT_ATOMS: atom_id res chain seq x y z
N MET A 1 17.46 41.58 -3.85
CA MET A 1 16.77 40.28 -3.68
C MET A 1 17.05 39.85 -2.25
N PRO A 2 16.04 39.54 -1.42
CA PRO A 2 16.32 39.03 -0.10
C PRO A 2 16.99 37.66 -0.24
N THR A 3 18.17 37.49 0.36
CA THR A 3 18.82 36.21 0.51
C THR A 3 17.94 35.34 1.41
N THR A 4 17.05 34.53 0.81
CA THR A 4 16.30 33.52 1.53
C THR A 4 17.27 32.48 2.04
N SER A 5 17.70 32.63 3.27
CA SER A 5 18.50 31.61 3.98
C SER A 5 17.66 30.32 4.04
N SER A 6 18.24 29.19 3.66
CA SER A 6 17.55 27.89 3.65
C SER A 6 16.90 27.58 5.02
N PRO A 7 15.73 26.92 5.04
CA PRO A 7 15.12 26.44 6.28
C PRO A 7 16.09 25.54 7.06
N SER A 8 16.05 25.60 8.38
CA SER A 8 16.83 24.67 9.21
C SER A 8 16.09 23.34 9.33
N PHE A 9 16.84 22.26 9.55
CA PHE A 9 16.26 20.93 9.76
C PHE A 9 15.24 20.90 10.91
N SER A 10 15.53 21.60 12.01
CA SER A 10 14.59 21.69 13.14
C SER A 10 13.27 22.40 12.78
N GLN A 11 13.33 23.40 11.90
CA GLN A 11 12.12 24.07 11.39
C GLN A 11 11.27 23.16 10.50
N LEU A 12 11.91 22.39 9.60
CA LEU A 12 11.22 21.42 8.76
C LEU A 12 10.58 20.31 9.60
N ARG A 13 11.32 19.75 10.58
CA ARG A 13 10.76 18.77 11.54
C ARG A 13 9.56 19.31 12.31
N ALA A 14 9.65 20.56 12.78
CA ALA A 14 8.57 21.22 13.50
C ALA A 14 7.31 21.34 12.64
N PHE A 15 7.47 21.72 11.37
CA PHE A 15 6.36 21.86 10.43
C PHE A 15 5.73 20.50 10.09
N VAL A 16 6.53 19.49 9.78
CA VAL A 16 6.04 18.13 9.51
C VAL A 16 5.25 17.58 10.71
N ALA A 17 5.83 17.65 11.93
CA ALA A 17 5.15 17.16 13.12
C ALA A 17 3.84 17.92 13.40
N LEU A 18 3.81 19.24 13.17
CA LEU A 18 2.58 20.01 13.35
C LEU A 18 1.50 19.64 12.36
N CYS A 19 1.84 19.34 11.11
CA CYS A 19 0.90 18.85 10.11
C CYS A 19 0.36 17.47 10.46
N ASP A 20 1.20 16.58 11.02
CA ASP A 20 0.81 15.22 11.39
C ASP A 20 -0.13 15.17 12.59
N HIS A 21 0.14 15.99 13.60
CA HIS A 21 -0.64 16.00 14.84
C HIS A 21 -1.78 17.02 14.85
N GLN A 22 -1.76 18.02 13.96
CA GLN A 22 -2.73 19.11 13.88
C GLN A 22 -3.00 19.82 15.23
N HIS A 23 -2.07 19.66 16.19
CA HIS A 23 -2.13 20.23 17.53
C HIS A 23 -0.74 20.58 18.05
N PHE A 24 -0.51 21.85 18.44
CA PHE A 24 0.80 22.34 18.87
C PHE A 24 1.37 21.59 20.08
N GLY A 25 0.54 21.24 21.05
CA GLY A 25 0.98 20.50 22.26
C GLY A 25 1.43 19.08 21.93
N GLU A 26 0.66 18.35 21.11
CA GLU A 26 0.99 16.99 20.71
C GLU A 26 2.24 16.94 19.83
N ALA A 27 2.35 17.83 18.85
CA ALA A 27 3.53 17.96 18.01
C ALA A 27 4.79 18.30 18.83
N ALA A 28 4.68 19.19 19.82
CA ALA A 28 5.79 19.53 20.70
C ALA A 28 6.23 18.33 21.56
N THR A 29 5.25 17.59 22.11
CA THR A 29 5.52 16.36 22.87
C THR A 29 6.20 15.30 22.00
N ALA A 30 5.72 15.07 20.78
CA ALA A 30 6.30 14.11 19.83
C ALA A 30 7.75 14.45 19.45
N LEU A 31 8.10 15.75 19.42
CA LEU A 31 9.46 16.21 19.13
C LEU A 31 10.37 16.35 20.38
N GLY A 32 9.82 16.17 21.58
CA GLY A 32 10.55 16.35 22.83
C GLY A 32 10.94 17.82 23.10
N VAL A 33 10.14 18.80 22.64
CA VAL A 33 10.37 20.22 22.80
C VAL A 33 9.23 20.92 23.53
N SER A 34 9.43 22.17 23.99
CA SER A 34 8.34 22.96 24.52
C SER A 34 7.42 23.50 23.41
N GLN A 35 6.14 23.67 23.71
CA GLN A 35 5.18 24.26 22.74
C GLN A 35 5.61 25.68 22.29
N PRO A 36 6.12 26.56 23.14
CA PRO A 36 6.68 27.86 22.70
C PRO A 36 7.81 27.69 21.68
N SER A 37 8.73 26.74 21.90
CA SER A 37 9.84 26.47 20.98
C SER A 37 9.35 26.00 19.62
N LEU A 38 8.35 25.09 19.59
CA LEU A 38 7.70 24.65 18.35
C LEU A 38 7.06 25.85 17.63
N SER A 39 6.29 26.67 18.35
CA SER A 39 5.64 27.86 17.77
C SER A 39 6.64 28.85 17.18
N GLN A 40 7.77 29.06 17.84
CA GLN A 40 8.85 29.92 17.32
C GLN A 40 9.49 29.34 16.06
N ALA A 41 9.69 28.02 16.01
CA ALA A 41 10.24 27.34 14.82
C ALA A 41 9.32 27.49 13.61
N ILE A 42 8.01 27.34 13.79
CA ILE A 42 7.01 27.53 12.73
C ILE A 42 7.00 29.00 12.26
N THR A 43 6.90 29.96 13.18
CA THR A 43 6.90 31.39 12.83
C THR A 43 8.18 31.80 12.08
N ALA A 44 9.32 31.25 12.48
CA ALA A 44 10.59 31.50 11.79
C ALA A 44 10.64 30.87 10.40
N LEU A 45 10.00 29.71 10.20
CA LEU A 45 9.87 29.05 8.89
C LEU A 45 8.96 29.89 7.97
N GLU A 46 7.79 30.28 8.44
CA GLU A 46 6.81 31.11 7.71
C GLU A 46 7.44 32.44 7.25
N LYS A 47 8.21 33.07 8.13
CA LYS A 47 8.95 34.28 7.76
C LYS A 47 9.98 34.03 6.65
N ARG A 48 10.60 32.86 6.61
CA ARG A 48 11.58 32.50 5.58
C ARG A 48 10.94 32.22 4.23
N VAL A 49 9.82 31.49 4.22
CA VAL A 49 9.11 31.14 2.99
C VAL A 49 8.23 32.30 2.48
N GLY A 50 8.01 33.32 3.32
CA GLY A 50 7.27 34.53 2.94
C GLY A 50 5.75 34.35 2.95
N GLY A 51 5.24 33.40 3.73
CA GLY A 51 3.79 33.17 3.84
C GLY A 51 3.45 32.25 5.01
N GLU A 52 2.21 32.24 5.43
CA GLU A 52 1.70 31.37 6.47
C GLU A 52 1.55 29.94 5.95
N LEU A 53 2.11 28.99 6.70
CA LEU A 53 2.01 27.55 6.40
C LEU A 53 0.86 26.90 7.14
N VAL A 54 0.43 27.49 8.25
CA VAL A 54 -0.65 26.97 9.08
C VAL A 54 -1.53 28.13 9.59
N GLU A 55 -2.84 27.87 9.63
CA GLU A 55 -3.81 28.73 10.28
C GLU A 55 -4.05 28.22 11.70
N ARG A 56 -3.98 29.15 12.70
CA ARG A 56 -4.20 28.82 14.10
C ARG A 56 -5.67 29.07 14.43
N THR A 57 -6.42 28.02 14.62
CA THR A 57 -7.76 28.12 15.23
C THR A 57 -7.71 27.75 16.71
N THR A 58 -8.72 28.11 17.48
CA THR A 58 -8.79 27.81 18.92
C THR A 58 -8.88 26.30 19.25
N ARG A 59 -9.13 25.46 18.25
CA ARG A 59 -9.34 24.01 18.46
C ARG A 59 -8.46 23.12 17.61
N ARG A 60 -7.98 23.58 16.44
CA ARG A 60 -7.16 22.78 15.51
C ARG A 60 -6.21 23.68 14.74
N VAL A 61 -5.17 23.08 14.21
CA VAL A 61 -4.30 23.67 13.21
C VAL A 61 -4.79 23.24 11.83
N LEU A 62 -4.98 24.19 10.93
CA LEU A 62 -5.27 23.93 9.52
C LEU A 62 -4.03 24.23 8.70
N VAL A 63 -3.70 23.38 7.76
CA VAL A 63 -2.59 23.62 6.82
C VAL A 63 -3.10 24.54 5.71
N THR A 64 -2.34 25.59 5.36
CA THR A 64 -2.71 26.49 4.25
C THR A 64 -2.37 25.83 2.91
N SER A 65 -2.88 26.37 1.80
CA SER A 65 -2.50 25.90 0.46
C SER A 65 -0.98 25.98 0.19
N LEU A 66 -0.30 27.02 0.75
CA LEU A 66 1.15 27.10 0.70
C LEU A 66 1.79 26.00 1.54
N GLY A 67 1.24 25.73 2.72
CA GLY A 67 1.67 24.63 3.59
C GLY A 67 1.54 23.29 2.89
N GLU A 68 0.38 23.00 2.28
CA GLU A 68 0.15 21.77 1.51
C GLU A 68 1.15 21.60 0.35
N ALA A 69 1.42 22.68 -0.37
CA ALA A 69 2.39 22.66 -1.48
C ALA A 69 3.84 22.40 -1.01
N LEU A 70 4.22 22.89 0.19
CA LEU A 70 5.59 22.77 0.73
C LEU A 70 5.78 21.53 1.62
N LEU A 71 4.73 20.96 2.17
CA LEU A 71 4.79 19.82 3.09
C LEU A 71 5.53 18.61 2.49
N PRO A 72 5.30 18.21 1.23
CA PRO A 72 6.04 17.10 0.62
C PRO A 72 7.56 17.32 0.62
N TYR A 73 8.02 18.52 0.29
CA TYR A 73 9.46 18.84 0.29
C TYR A 73 10.06 18.86 1.69
N ALA A 74 9.29 19.34 2.68
CA ALA A 74 9.72 19.32 4.08
C ALA A 74 9.86 17.87 4.57
N ARG A 75 8.92 16.99 4.24
CA ARG A 75 8.98 15.55 4.55
C ARG A 75 10.19 14.88 3.92
N ASP A 76 10.41 15.09 2.63
CA ASP A 76 11.53 14.50 1.90
C ASP A 76 12.87 14.89 2.55
N ALA A 77 13.03 16.15 2.96
CA ALA A 77 14.23 16.63 3.65
C ALA A 77 14.43 15.99 5.02
N VAL A 78 13.35 15.82 5.80
CA VAL A 78 13.39 15.15 7.11
C VAL A 78 13.76 13.69 6.95
N LEU A 79 13.11 12.98 6.02
CA LEU A 79 13.37 11.57 5.73
C LEU A 79 14.79 11.32 5.22
N ALA A 80 15.33 12.22 4.38
CA ALA A 80 16.70 12.12 3.91
C ALA A 80 17.73 12.25 5.06
N ALA A 81 17.47 13.12 6.03
CA ALA A 81 18.34 13.26 7.19
C ALA A 81 18.22 12.06 8.17
N GLU A 82 17.05 11.49 8.32
CA GLU A 82 16.83 10.25 9.08
C GLU A 82 17.55 9.06 8.41
N ALA A 83 17.40 8.91 7.09
CA ALA A 83 18.11 7.89 6.31
C ALA A 83 19.64 8.02 6.42
N PHE A 84 20.17 9.26 6.46
CA PHE A 84 21.59 9.50 6.71
C PHE A 84 22.02 8.96 8.09
N SER A 85 21.22 9.21 9.11
CA SER A 85 21.51 8.76 10.48
C SER A 85 21.43 7.22 10.59
N GLU A 86 20.45 6.60 9.93
CA GLU A 86 20.31 5.14 9.85
C GLU A 86 21.50 4.51 9.11
N ALA A 87 21.89 5.05 7.97
CA ALA A 87 23.04 4.57 7.21
C ALA A 87 24.35 4.66 8.01
N ALA A 88 24.50 5.71 8.83
CA ALA A 88 25.64 5.86 9.71
C ALA A 88 25.66 4.83 10.85
N SER A 89 24.48 4.43 11.35
CA SER A 89 24.35 3.48 12.46
C SER A 89 24.38 2.00 12.02
N SER A 90 23.92 1.69 10.82
CA SER A 90 23.83 0.31 10.29
C SER A 90 25.17 -0.25 9.82
N GLN A 91 26.28 0.48 9.91
CA GLN A 91 27.61 0.11 9.39
C GLN A 91 27.57 -0.43 7.94
N GLY A 92 26.59 -0.04 7.15
CA GLY A 92 26.47 -0.40 5.74
C GLY A 92 25.95 -1.83 5.45
N ALA A 93 25.42 -2.54 6.44
CA ALA A 93 24.76 -3.83 6.16
C ALA A 93 23.42 -3.60 5.46
N ALA A 94 23.32 -4.05 4.21
CA ALA A 94 22.09 -3.98 3.43
C ALA A 94 20.96 -4.76 4.14
N LEU A 95 19.73 -4.24 4.12
CA LEU A 95 18.54 -4.89 4.69
C LEU A 95 18.70 -5.28 6.17
N SER A 96 19.36 -4.46 6.98
CA SER A 96 19.42 -4.60 8.44
C SER A 96 18.55 -3.53 9.14
N GLY A 97 18.24 -3.77 10.44
CA GLY A 97 17.37 -2.90 11.23
C GLY A 97 15.90 -3.05 10.89
N THR A 98 15.06 -2.11 11.29
CA THR A 98 13.60 -2.19 11.10
C THR A 98 13.22 -1.90 9.64
N MET A 99 12.44 -2.81 9.05
CA MET A 99 11.79 -2.65 7.74
C MET A 99 10.28 -2.54 7.94
N ARG A 100 9.72 -1.37 7.73
CA ARG A 100 8.28 -1.11 7.78
C ARG A 100 7.69 -1.37 6.40
N LEU A 101 7.06 -2.53 6.25
CA LEU A 101 6.53 -3.02 4.98
C LEU A 101 5.00 -3.00 5.00
N GLY A 102 4.40 -2.27 4.07
CA GLY A 102 2.96 -2.30 3.83
C GLY A 102 2.58 -3.46 2.92
N ILE A 103 1.36 -3.97 3.05
CA ILE A 103 0.80 -5.01 2.18
C ILE A 103 -0.70 -4.80 2.02
N ILE A 104 -1.24 -5.04 0.83
CA ILE A 104 -2.69 -4.89 0.60
C ILE A 104 -3.48 -6.10 1.11
N PRO A 105 -4.74 -5.90 1.57
CA PRO A 105 -5.56 -6.94 2.19
C PRO A 105 -5.87 -8.14 1.30
N THR A 106 -5.85 -7.94 -0.01
CA THR A 106 -6.19 -9.00 -0.97
C THR A 106 -5.07 -10.01 -1.21
N ILE A 107 -3.84 -9.75 -0.72
CA ILE A 107 -2.72 -10.70 -0.77
C ILE A 107 -2.17 -11.03 0.61
N ALA A 108 -2.38 -10.16 1.60
CA ALA A 108 -1.83 -10.33 2.94
C ALA A 108 -2.10 -11.72 3.53
N PRO A 109 -3.32 -12.29 3.46
CA PRO A 109 -3.62 -13.56 4.13
C PRO A 109 -2.81 -14.76 3.66
N TYR A 110 -2.35 -14.78 2.39
CA TYR A 110 -1.55 -15.89 1.87
C TYR A 110 -0.07 -15.53 1.67
N LEU A 111 0.26 -14.25 1.53
CA LEU A 111 1.63 -13.82 1.34
C LEU A 111 2.35 -13.51 2.66
N ALA A 112 1.66 -12.93 3.65
CA ALA A 112 2.29 -12.55 4.91
C ALA A 112 2.99 -13.72 5.64
N PRO A 113 2.41 -14.94 5.74
CA PRO A 113 3.11 -16.07 6.34
C PRO A 113 4.43 -16.40 5.61
N VAL A 114 4.41 -16.38 4.28
CA VAL A 114 5.59 -16.64 3.44
C VAL A 114 6.68 -15.58 3.68
N LEU A 115 6.27 -14.31 3.78
CA LEU A 115 7.21 -13.20 4.06
C LEU A 115 7.80 -13.29 5.46
N ILE A 116 6.97 -13.51 6.48
CA ILE A 116 7.43 -13.54 7.88
C ILE A 116 8.48 -14.64 8.08
N ASP A 117 8.20 -15.84 7.61
CA ASP A 117 9.12 -16.97 7.79
C ASP A 117 10.33 -16.85 6.87
N GLY A 118 10.13 -16.59 5.58
CA GLY A 118 11.22 -16.53 4.61
C GLY A 118 12.18 -15.36 4.83
N LEU A 119 11.67 -14.18 5.20
CA LEU A 119 12.53 -13.02 5.48
C LEU A 119 13.28 -13.17 6.81
N ARG A 120 12.66 -13.77 7.82
CA ARG A 120 13.34 -14.08 9.09
C ARG A 120 14.53 -15.02 8.89
N GLU A 121 14.38 -16.02 8.02
CA GLU A 121 15.46 -16.97 7.70
C GLU A 121 16.55 -16.31 6.84
N ALA A 122 16.17 -15.59 5.79
CA ALA A 122 17.11 -15.03 4.84
C ALA A 122 17.82 -13.76 5.35
N LEU A 123 17.18 -12.98 6.22
CA LEU A 123 17.64 -11.68 6.70
C LEU A 123 17.52 -11.59 8.25
N PRO A 124 18.30 -12.38 9.01
CA PRO A 124 18.15 -12.47 10.47
C PRO A 124 18.47 -11.17 11.23
N GLN A 125 19.07 -10.17 10.56
CA GLN A 125 19.35 -8.85 11.13
C GLN A 125 18.27 -7.82 10.80
N MET A 126 17.25 -8.20 10.02
CA MET A 126 16.12 -7.34 9.67
C MET A 126 14.96 -7.61 10.61
N ASP A 127 14.44 -6.56 11.23
CA ASP A 127 13.21 -6.59 12.01
C ASP A 127 12.04 -6.14 11.13
N LEU A 128 11.15 -7.08 10.79
CA LEU A 128 10.02 -6.82 9.88
C LEU A 128 8.81 -6.29 10.68
N ASP A 129 8.43 -5.03 10.43
CA ASP A 129 7.14 -4.42 10.83
C ASP A 129 6.19 -4.49 9.62
N LEU A 130 5.38 -5.55 9.53
CA LEU A 130 4.44 -5.77 8.43
C LEU A 130 3.06 -5.20 8.78
N ARG A 131 2.52 -4.35 7.89
CA ARG A 131 1.23 -3.66 8.10
C ARG A 131 0.30 -3.89 6.93
N GLU A 132 -0.92 -4.37 7.23
CA GLU A 132 -1.97 -4.55 6.23
C GLU A 132 -2.81 -3.28 6.11
N MET A 133 -2.86 -2.70 4.91
CA MET A 133 -3.62 -1.49 4.59
C MET A 133 -4.01 -1.49 3.11
N VAL A 134 -5.12 -0.81 2.77
CA VAL A 134 -5.53 -0.58 1.37
C VAL A 134 -4.47 0.25 0.60
N THR A 135 -4.53 0.24 -0.72
CA THR A 135 -3.50 0.86 -1.58
C THR A 135 -3.30 2.34 -1.25
N GLY A 136 -4.37 3.11 -1.11
CA GLY A 136 -4.29 4.54 -0.78
C GLY A 136 -3.55 4.82 0.53
N ASP A 137 -3.92 4.09 1.60
CA ASP A 137 -3.27 4.24 2.90
C ASP A 137 -1.79 3.83 2.85
N ASN A 138 -1.44 2.77 2.09
CA ASN A 138 -0.05 2.39 1.88
C ASN A 138 0.75 3.51 1.22
N LEU A 139 0.23 4.12 0.16
CA LEU A 139 0.88 5.23 -0.54
C LEU A 139 1.01 6.47 0.35
N ASP A 140 -0.01 6.79 1.13
CA ASP A 140 0.02 7.89 2.10
C ASP A 140 1.07 7.65 3.20
N GLN A 141 1.13 6.45 3.76
CA GLN A 141 2.13 6.10 4.78
C GLN A 141 3.56 6.11 4.20
N LEU A 142 3.74 5.70 2.94
CA LEU A 142 5.01 5.83 2.22
C LEU A 142 5.39 7.31 2.06
N ALA A 143 4.49 8.16 1.58
CA ALA A 143 4.73 9.59 1.41
C ALA A 143 5.06 10.28 2.73
N GLN A 144 4.49 9.81 3.84
CA GLN A 144 4.74 10.31 5.19
C GLN A 144 6.00 9.73 5.85
N GLY A 145 6.67 8.75 5.22
CA GLY A 145 7.85 8.09 5.78
C GLY A 145 7.56 7.10 6.91
N ARG A 146 6.30 6.77 7.13
CA ARG A 146 5.87 5.79 8.12
C ARG A 146 5.99 4.35 7.64
N LEU A 147 6.09 4.16 6.31
CA LEU A 147 6.50 2.93 5.66
C LEU A 147 7.80 3.16 4.87
N ASP A 148 8.61 2.12 4.77
CA ASP A 148 9.80 2.09 3.93
C ASP A 148 9.46 1.63 2.51
N ALA A 149 8.64 0.58 2.41
CA ALA A 149 8.14 0.03 1.15
C ALA A 149 6.72 -0.52 1.33
N ALA A 150 6.02 -0.82 0.23
CA ALA A 150 4.73 -1.51 0.25
C ALA A 150 4.60 -2.48 -0.92
N ILE A 151 3.89 -3.61 -0.70
CA ILE A 151 3.53 -4.59 -1.72
C ILE A 151 2.09 -4.32 -2.13
N ILE A 152 1.91 -3.86 -3.36
CA ILE A 152 0.62 -3.48 -3.91
C ILE A 152 0.43 -4.02 -5.33
N ALA A 153 -0.80 -3.96 -5.84
CA ALA A 153 -1.03 -4.12 -7.27
C ALA A 153 -0.55 -2.85 -7.99
N LEU A 154 0.26 -3.04 -9.04
CA LEU A 154 0.79 -1.92 -9.81
C LEU A 154 -0.27 -1.43 -10.79
N GLU A 155 -0.59 -0.15 -10.70
CA GLU A 155 -1.48 0.59 -11.59
C GLU A 155 -0.66 1.67 -12.33
N ASP A 156 -1.24 2.30 -13.36
CA ASP A 156 -0.50 3.22 -14.24
C ASP A 156 -0.07 4.53 -13.55
N ASP A 157 -0.73 4.94 -12.46
CA ASP A 157 -0.46 6.22 -11.78
C ASP A 157 0.00 6.03 -10.32
N LEU A 158 1.24 5.63 -10.14
CA LEU A 158 1.90 5.54 -8.83
C LEU A 158 2.80 6.77 -8.59
N GLN A 159 2.20 7.96 -8.57
CA GLN A 159 2.92 9.22 -8.42
C GLN A 159 3.87 9.21 -7.22
N ARG A 160 5.08 9.76 -7.40
CA ARG A 160 6.12 9.93 -6.39
C ARG A 160 6.68 8.62 -5.79
N THR A 161 6.39 7.50 -6.41
CA THR A 161 6.96 6.20 -6.03
C THR A 161 7.77 5.59 -7.16
N THR A 162 8.73 4.75 -6.79
CA THR A 162 9.41 3.82 -7.69
C THR A 162 8.78 2.46 -7.49
N ALA A 163 8.35 1.84 -8.57
CA ALA A 163 7.75 0.51 -8.56
C ALA A 163 8.76 -0.54 -9.07
N ILE A 164 8.88 -1.65 -8.38
CA ILE A 164 9.68 -2.81 -8.74
C ILE A 164 8.72 -3.98 -8.95
N PRO A 165 8.41 -4.36 -10.20
CA PRO A 165 7.52 -5.49 -10.47
C PRO A 165 8.11 -6.80 -9.93
N MET A 166 7.27 -7.66 -9.34
CA MET A 166 7.70 -8.92 -8.73
C MET A 166 7.09 -10.14 -9.41
N PHE A 167 5.77 -10.16 -9.55
CA PHE A 167 5.05 -11.28 -10.17
C PHE A 167 3.69 -10.84 -10.70
N ASP A 168 3.19 -11.59 -11.67
CA ASP A 168 1.82 -11.48 -12.17
C ASP A 168 0.96 -12.59 -11.55
N GLU A 169 -0.27 -12.25 -11.15
CA GLU A 169 -1.23 -13.14 -10.52
C GLU A 169 -2.54 -13.15 -11.29
N ARG A 170 -3.05 -14.35 -11.57
CA ARG A 170 -4.34 -14.52 -12.26
C ARG A 170 -5.49 -14.22 -11.33
N LEU A 171 -6.56 -13.69 -11.91
CA LEU A 171 -7.85 -13.53 -11.26
C LEU A 171 -8.78 -14.66 -11.71
N VAL A 172 -9.55 -15.20 -10.77
CA VAL A 172 -10.52 -16.27 -11.02
C VAL A 172 -11.89 -15.88 -10.49
N VAL A 173 -12.94 -16.48 -11.01
CA VAL A 173 -14.30 -16.29 -10.51
C VAL A 173 -14.58 -17.32 -9.43
N LEU A 174 -14.99 -16.87 -8.27
CA LEU A 174 -15.47 -17.68 -7.17
C LEU A 174 -16.99 -17.75 -7.21
N THR A 175 -17.53 -18.96 -7.09
CA THR A 175 -18.97 -19.24 -7.07
C THR A 175 -19.31 -20.17 -5.92
N ALA A 176 -20.60 -20.39 -5.64
CA ALA A 176 -21.03 -21.51 -4.81
C ALA A 176 -20.74 -22.83 -5.53
N ALA A 177 -20.56 -23.93 -4.80
CA ALA A 177 -20.24 -25.25 -5.36
C ALA A 177 -21.27 -25.74 -6.39
N GLY A 178 -22.55 -25.44 -6.19
CA GLY A 178 -23.64 -25.83 -7.10
C GLY A 178 -23.90 -24.86 -8.26
N HIS A 179 -23.09 -23.83 -8.44
CA HIS A 179 -23.28 -22.84 -9.49
C HIS A 179 -22.97 -23.43 -10.88
N PRO A 180 -23.71 -23.04 -11.95
CA PRO A 180 -23.46 -23.55 -13.31
C PRO A 180 -22.04 -23.31 -13.84
N TRP A 181 -21.34 -22.32 -13.30
CA TRP A 181 -19.96 -22.01 -13.68
C TRP A 181 -18.90 -22.80 -12.89
N ALA A 182 -19.30 -23.56 -11.88
CA ALA A 182 -18.33 -24.34 -11.11
C ALA A 182 -17.57 -25.33 -12.02
N GLY A 183 -16.24 -25.19 -12.06
CA GLY A 183 -15.36 -26.01 -12.89
C GLY A 183 -15.19 -25.54 -14.34
N ARG A 184 -15.87 -24.47 -14.79
CA ARG A 184 -15.66 -23.90 -16.14
C ARG A 184 -14.27 -23.25 -16.26
N THR A 185 -13.70 -23.32 -17.45
CA THR A 185 -12.38 -22.74 -17.77
C THR A 185 -12.43 -21.76 -18.94
N ASP A 186 -13.62 -21.37 -19.36
CA ASP A 186 -13.89 -20.61 -20.56
C ASP A 186 -14.87 -19.45 -20.32
N VAL A 187 -15.00 -18.98 -19.08
CA VAL A 187 -15.89 -17.85 -18.75
C VAL A 187 -15.41 -16.60 -19.45
N SER A 188 -16.30 -15.94 -20.18
CA SER A 188 -16.03 -14.62 -20.74
C SER A 188 -16.30 -13.53 -19.69
N PRO A 189 -15.49 -12.48 -19.61
CA PRO A 189 -15.80 -11.31 -18.76
C PRO A 189 -17.19 -10.72 -19.02
N ALA A 190 -17.68 -10.77 -20.25
CA ALA A 190 -19.03 -10.31 -20.61
C ALA A 190 -20.17 -11.09 -19.92
N GLU A 191 -19.93 -12.36 -19.57
CA GLU A 191 -20.93 -13.16 -18.86
C GLU A 191 -21.13 -12.71 -17.40
N LEU A 192 -20.19 -11.93 -16.85
CA LEU A 192 -20.32 -11.36 -15.50
C LEU A 192 -21.49 -10.39 -15.38
N ASP A 193 -21.90 -9.76 -16.48
CA ASP A 193 -23.00 -8.78 -16.49
C ASP A 193 -24.35 -9.40 -16.13
N ASP A 194 -24.52 -10.70 -16.38
CA ASP A 194 -25.73 -11.46 -16.07
C ASP A 194 -25.70 -12.08 -14.66
N GLN A 195 -24.64 -11.83 -13.89
CA GLN A 195 -24.47 -12.44 -12.56
C GLN A 195 -24.61 -11.42 -11.43
N PRO A 196 -25.21 -11.83 -10.29
CA PRO A 196 -25.19 -11.02 -9.08
C PRO A 196 -23.74 -10.93 -8.57
N LEU A 197 -23.12 -9.76 -8.78
CA LEU A 197 -21.71 -9.54 -8.46
C LEU A 197 -21.55 -9.06 -7.02
N LEU A 198 -20.64 -9.67 -6.28
CA LEU A 198 -20.23 -9.26 -4.94
C LEU A 198 -18.83 -8.60 -5.02
N LEU A 199 -18.67 -7.44 -4.41
CA LEU A 199 -17.43 -6.67 -4.47
C LEU A 199 -16.83 -6.44 -3.08
N LEU A 200 -15.55 -6.13 -3.07
CA LEU A 200 -14.90 -5.50 -1.91
C LEU A 200 -15.29 -4.02 -1.83
N ASP A 201 -15.11 -3.44 -0.64
CA ASP A 201 -15.37 -2.04 -0.35
C ASP A 201 -14.37 -1.12 -1.10
N GLU A 202 -14.69 0.18 -1.14
CA GLU A 202 -13.84 1.21 -1.75
C GLU A 202 -12.43 1.22 -1.17
N GLY A 203 -11.45 1.60 -2.01
CA GLY A 203 -10.03 1.58 -1.66
C GLY A 203 -9.32 0.23 -1.87
N ASN A 204 -10.06 -0.85 -2.14
CA ASN A 204 -9.46 -2.13 -2.54
C ASN A 204 -9.22 -2.16 -4.05
N CYS A 205 -7.98 -2.24 -4.49
CA CYS A 205 -7.62 -2.32 -5.91
C CYS A 205 -8.34 -3.46 -6.66
N LEU A 206 -8.63 -4.57 -5.99
CA LEU A 206 -9.38 -5.68 -6.58
C LEU A 206 -10.82 -5.28 -6.95
N ARG A 207 -11.46 -4.38 -6.20
CA ARG A 207 -12.74 -3.79 -6.58
C ARG A 207 -12.62 -3.05 -7.90
N ASP A 208 -11.64 -2.16 -8.00
CA ASP A 208 -11.46 -1.29 -9.17
C ASP A 208 -11.10 -2.14 -10.41
N GLN A 209 -10.25 -3.15 -10.23
CA GLN A 209 -9.92 -4.12 -11.27
C GLN A 209 -11.15 -4.92 -11.71
N THR A 210 -12.00 -5.36 -10.77
CA THR A 210 -13.25 -6.06 -11.09
C THR A 210 -14.21 -5.15 -11.84
N LEU A 211 -14.40 -3.91 -11.38
CA LEU A 211 -15.25 -2.93 -12.06
C LEU A 211 -14.73 -2.58 -13.46
N ALA A 212 -13.42 -2.45 -13.63
CA ALA A 212 -12.82 -2.19 -14.94
C ALA A 212 -13.05 -3.34 -15.94
N LEU A 213 -13.06 -4.58 -15.46
CA LEU A 213 -13.46 -5.74 -16.28
C LEU A 213 -14.94 -5.64 -16.69
N CYS A 214 -15.81 -5.33 -15.73
CA CYS A 214 -17.25 -5.24 -15.97
C CYS A 214 -17.60 -4.03 -16.86
N GLN A 215 -17.05 -2.85 -16.62
CA GLN A 215 -17.33 -1.63 -17.39
C GLN A 215 -17.03 -1.75 -18.89
N ARG A 216 -16.10 -2.59 -19.27
CA ARG A 216 -15.81 -2.88 -20.69
C ARG A 216 -16.98 -3.57 -21.39
N TYR A 217 -17.88 -4.21 -20.64
CA TYR A 217 -18.94 -5.05 -21.17
C TYR A 217 -20.36 -4.62 -20.74
N GLY A 218 -20.53 -3.55 -19.93
CA GLY A 218 -21.83 -2.94 -19.66
C GLY A 218 -22.52 -3.33 -18.35
N SER A 219 -21.75 -3.45 -17.26
CA SER A 219 -22.16 -4.07 -15.99
C SER A 219 -23.34 -3.44 -15.23
N GLN A 220 -24.06 -4.31 -14.51
CA GLN A 220 -25.04 -3.94 -13.49
C GLN A 220 -24.35 -3.50 -12.17
N PRO A 221 -25.04 -2.71 -11.33
CA PRO A 221 -24.50 -2.35 -10.01
C PRO A 221 -24.30 -3.60 -9.13
N PRO A 222 -23.29 -3.63 -8.23
CA PRO A 222 -23.03 -4.77 -7.38
C PRO A 222 -24.21 -5.04 -6.44
N VAL A 223 -24.51 -6.31 -6.21
CA VAL A 223 -25.60 -6.75 -5.33
C VAL A 223 -25.25 -6.55 -3.86
N ALA A 224 -23.97 -6.71 -3.50
CA ALA A 224 -23.48 -6.48 -2.16
C ALA A 224 -22.00 -6.10 -2.16
N VAL A 225 -21.60 -5.41 -1.09
CA VAL A 225 -20.22 -4.97 -0.85
C VAL A 225 -19.79 -5.43 0.55
N ALA A 226 -18.56 -5.91 0.67
CA ALA A 226 -17.99 -6.32 1.95
C ALA A 226 -16.56 -5.79 2.12
N THR A 227 -16.16 -5.53 3.35
CA THR A 227 -14.85 -4.96 3.68
C THR A 227 -13.69 -5.93 3.52
N THR A 228 -13.94 -7.24 3.67
CA THR A 228 -12.87 -8.26 3.65
C THR A 228 -13.13 -9.36 2.65
N LEU A 229 -12.04 -9.93 2.13
CA LEU A 229 -12.10 -11.06 1.21
C LEU A 229 -12.79 -12.28 1.85
N SER A 230 -12.58 -12.52 3.14
CA SER A 230 -13.22 -13.62 3.87
C SER A 230 -14.74 -13.47 3.95
N THR A 231 -15.24 -12.26 4.15
CA THR A 231 -16.69 -11.99 4.15
C THR A 231 -17.29 -12.22 2.77
N VAL A 232 -16.69 -11.67 1.71
CA VAL A 232 -17.17 -11.86 0.34
C VAL A 232 -17.19 -13.33 -0.02
N THR A 233 -16.13 -14.09 0.25
CA THR A 233 -16.08 -15.51 -0.06
C THR A 233 -17.15 -16.31 0.68
N ARG A 234 -17.43 -16.01 1.95
CA ARG A 234 -18.52 -16.66 2.69
C ARG A 234 -19.90 -16.34 2.11
N MET A 235 -20.14 -15.11 1.67
CA MET A 235 -21.39 -14.75 0.99
C MET A 235 -21.57 -15.54 -0.32
N VAL A 236 -20.49 -15.73 -1.09
CA VAL A 236 -20.48 -16.56 -2.30
C VAL A 236 -20.85 -18.02 -1.97
N ALA A 237 -20.24 -18.61 -0.94
CA ALA A 237 -20.54 -19.98 -0.50
C ALA A 237 -22.03 -20.20 -0.23
N HIS A 238 -22.70 -19.18 0.31
CA HIS A 238 -24.14 -19.20 0.58
C HIS A 238 -25.03 -18.85 -0.63
N GLY A 239 -24.46 -18.72 -1.82
CA GLY A 239 -25.21 -18.50 -3.05
C GLY A 239 -25.69 -17.07 -3.27
N SER A 240 -25.10 -16.07 -2.59
CA SER A 240 -25.49 -14.67 -2.74
C SER A 240 -25.07 -14.06 -4.09
N GLY A 241 -24.22 -14.74 -4.85
CA GLY A 241 -23.71 -14.29 -6.14
C GLY A 241 -22.31 -14.85 -6.43
N VAL A 242 -21.59 -14.18 -7.32
CA VAL A 242 -20.22 -14.51 -7.70
C VAL A 242 -19.27 -13.35 -7.35
N THR A 243 -18.00 -13.66 -7.23
CA THR A 243 -16.96 -12.63 -7.03
C THR A 243 -15.68 -12.99 -7.78
N ILE A 244 -14.83 -12.00 -8.02
CA ILE A 244 -13.49 -12.21 -8.58
C ILE A 244 -12.49 -12.17 -7.45
N ILE A 245 -11.60 -13.17 -7.40
CA ILE A 245 -10.53 -13.25 -6.41
C ILE A 245 -9.19 -13.58 -7.07
N PRO A 246 -8.06 -13.26 -6.42
CA PRO A 246 -6.75 -13.73 -6.85
C PRO A 246 -6.67 -15.25 -6.73
N GLU A 247 -6.01 -15.91 -7.69
CA GLU A 247 -5.86 -17.37 -7.65
C GLU A 247 -5.10 -17.85 -6.40
N GLY A 248 -4.16 -17.05 -5.88
CA GLY A 248 -3.47 -17.31 -4.60
C GLY A 248 -4.39 -17.40 -3.39
N ALA A 249 -5.53 -16.72 -3.41
CA ALA A 249 -6.49 -16.75 -2.32
C ALA A 249 -7.28 -18.07 -2.23
N LEU A 250 -7.24 -18.94 -3.26
CA LEU A 250 -7.95 -20.22 -3.26
C LEU A 250 -7.54 -21.12 -2.10
N GLN A 251 -6.28 -21.06 -1.67
CA GLN A 251 -5.78 -21.84 -0.53
C GLN A 251 -6.41 -21.45 0.83
N LEU A 252 -7.06 -20.29 0.90
CA LEU A 252 -7.73 -19.81 2.12
C LEU A 252 -9.16 -20.33 2.26
N LEU A 253 -9.72 -20.93 1.20
CA LEU A 253 -11.11 -21.38 1.17
C LEU A 253 -11.30 -22.65 1.98
N THR A 254 -12.08 -22.55 3.07
CA THR A 254 -12.32 -23.68 3.97
C THR A 254 -13.79 -23.68 4.44
N PRO A 255 -14.52 -24.80 4.29
CA PRO A 255 -14.15 -25.99 3.52
C PRO A 255 -14.25 -25.71 2.00
N SER A 256 -13.29 -26.25 1.23
CA SER A 256 -13.23 -26.02 -0.22
C SER A 256 -14.45 -26.57 -0.96
N SER A 257 -15.15 -27.56 -0.40
CA SER A 257 -16.36 -28.18 -0.95
C SER A 257 -17.58 -27.24 -1.04
N GLU A 258 -17.56 -26.09 -0.38
CA GLU A 258 -18.64 -25.09 -0.48
C GLU A 258 -18.50 -24.17 -1.68
N TYR A 259 -17.35 -24.21 -2.37
CA TYR A 259 -16.99 -23.29 -3.44
C TYR A 259 -16.87 -23.98 -4.80
N GLY A 260 -17.33 -23.32 -5.83
CA GLY A 260 -17.00 -23.55 -7.22
C GLY A 260 -15.97 -22.52 -7.69
N ILE A 261 -15.06 -22.96 -8.55
CA ILE A 261 -14.06 -22.08 -9.15
C ILE A 261 -14.28 -22.11 -10.66
N ALA A 262 -14.41 -20.92 -11.25
CA ALA A 262 -14.40 -20.78 -12.69
C ALA A 262 -13.20 -19.93 -13.12
N ARG A 263 -12.66 -20.24 -14.30
CA ARG A 263 -11.55 -19.51 -14.89
C ARG A 263 -12.00 -18.80 -16.16
N PHE A 264 -11.39 -17.68 -16.42
CA PHE A 264 -11.58 -16.99 -17.69
C PHE A 264 -10.88 -17.78 -18.81
N GLY A 265 -11.36 -17.63 -20.03
CA GLY A 265 -10.75 -18.21 -21.21
C GLY A 265 -9.43 -17.52 -21.59
N ASP A 266 -9.19 -17.33 -22.89
CA ASP A 266 -7.92 -16.81 -23.44
C ASP A 266 -7.57 -15.40 -22.90
N GLU A 267 -8.56 -14.59 -22.53
CA GLU A 267 -8.39 -13.26 -21.95
C GLU A 267 -8.40 -13.27 -20.42
N SER A 268 -7.72 -14.24 -19.80
CA SER A 268 -7.67 -14.35 -18.34
C SER A 268 -7.11 -13.07 -17.71
N PRO A 269 -7.88 -12.34 -16.90
CA PRO A 269 -7.40 -11.12 -16.28
C PRO A 269 -6.30 -11.44 -15.28
N MET A 270 -5.27 -10.59 -15.29
CA MET A 270 -4.12 -10.69 -14.40
C MET A 270 -3.89 -9.36 -13.71
N ARG A 271 -3.35 -9.41 -12.52
CA ARG A 271 -2.82 -8.22 -11.85
C ARG A 271 -1.33 -8.36 -11.64
N ARG A 272 -0.61 -7.26 -11.80
CA ARG A 272 0.83 -7.20 -11.55
C ARG A 272 1.08 -6.76 -10.13
N MET A 273 1.79 -7.56 -9.37
CA MET A 273 2.20 -7.23 -8.01
C MET A 273 3.63 -6.69 -7.99
N GLY A 274 3.86 -5.65 -7.21
CA GLY A 274 5.18 -5.05 -7.09
C GLY A 274 5.45 -4.48 -5.72
N LEU A 275 6.74 -4.28 -5.45
CA LEU A 275 7.24 -3.51 -4.33
C LEU A 275 7.34 -2.05 -4.75
N VAL A 276 6.72 -1.16 -4.00
CA VAL A 276 6.81 0.29 -4.23
C VAL A 276 7.52 0.97 -3.06
N HIS A 277 8.30 2.00 -3.36
CA HIS A 277 8.97 2.83 -2.37
C HIS A 277 9.04 4.28 -2.85
N ARG A 278 9.36 5.22 -1.97
CA ARG A 278 9.52 6.63 -2.34
C ARG A 278 10.65 6.82 -3.36
N VAL A 279 10.43 7.69 -4.35
CA VAL A 279 11.49 8.12 -5.29
C VAL A 279 12.68 8.75 -4.56
N SER A 280 12.40 9.50 -3.48
CA SER A 280 13.44 10.18 -2.67
C SER A 280 14.25 9.23 -1.77
N SER A 281 13.91 7.93 -1.69
CA SER A 281 14.63 7.00 -0.83
C SER A 281 16.02 6.67 -1.37
N SER A 282 17.04 6.81 -0.51
CA SER A 282 18.42 6.40 -0.81
C SER A 282 18.63 4.87 -0.81
N ARG A 283 17.62 4.09 -0.33
CA ARG A 283 17.67 2.62 -0.18
C ARG A 283 17.15 1.86 -1.42
N GLY A 284 17.11 2.49 -2.60
CA GLY A 284 16.59 1.84 -3.82
C GLY A 284 17.23 0.50 -4.15
N ALA A 285 18.54 0.36 -3.93
CA ALA A 285 19.24 -0.91 -4.12
C ALA A 285 18.80 -2.00 -3.13
N ASP A 286 18.54 -1.64 -1.88
CA ASP A 286 18.00 -2.56 -0.86
C ASP A 286 16.62 -3.06 -1.25
N PHE A 287 15.75 -2.16 -1.73
CA PHE A 287 14.40 -2.53 -2.16
C PHE A 287 14.41 -3.42 -3.40
N ALA A 288 15.36 -3.23 -4.31
CA ALA A 288 15.54 -4.15 -5.45
C ALA A 288 15.94 -5.56 -4.97
N GLN A 289 16.86 -5.67 -3.99
CA GLN A 289 17.24 -6.94 -3.40
C GLN A 289 16.08 -7.59 -2.64
N LEU A 290 15.31 -6.80 -1.88
CA LEU A 290 14.13 -7.27 -1.15
C LEU A 290 13.06 -7.79 -2.11
N ALA A 291 12.74 -7.07 -3.18
CA ALA A 291 11.78 -7.49 -4.19
C ALA A 291 12.20 -8.80 -4.87
N ALA A 292 13.48 -8.94 -5.23
CA ALA A 292 14.02 -10.17 -5.79
C ALA A 292 13.96 -11.34 -4.80
N LEU A 293 14.22 -11.11 -3.51
CA LEU A 293 14.08 -12.11 -2.46
C LEU A 293 12.62 -12.54 -2.30
N ILE A 294 11.69 -11.60 -2.21
CA ILE A 294 10.25 -11.87 -2.11
C ILE A 294 9.77 -12.70 -3.31
N SER A 295 10.17 -12.34 -4.53
CA SER A 295 9.82 -13.11 -5.74
C SER A 295 10.29 -14.56 -5.67
N ARG A 296 11.49 -14.81 -5.11
CA ARG A 296 11.99 -16.17 -4.88
C ARG A 296 11.19 -16.92 -3.82
N LEU A 297 10.89 -16.28 -2.68
CA LEU A 297 10.11 -16.87 -1.60
C LEU A 297 8.72 -17.28 -2.06
N VAL A 298 8.06 -16.41 -2.82
CA VAL A 298 6.73 -16.66 -3.43
C VAL A 298 6.77 -17.89 -4.35
N SER A 299 7.82 -18.00 -5.19
CA SER A 299 8.01 -19.14 -6.09
C SER A 299 8.29 -20.43 -5.31
N GLN A 300 9.10 -20.37 -4.26
CA GLN A 300 9.43 -21.52 -3.40
C GLN A 300 8.21 -22.01 -2.61
N ALA A 301 7.34 -21.11 -2.20
CA ALA A 301 6.09 -21.43 -1.51
C ALA A 301 5.03 -22.07 -2.45
N GLY A 302 5.30 -22.14 -3.76
CA GLY A 302 4.38 -22.76 -4.72
C GLY A 302 3.08 -21.96 -4.92
N LEU A 303 3.10 -20.66 -4.66
CA LEU A 303 1.95 -19.80 -4.93
C LEU A 303 1.66 -19.76 -6.44
N PRO A 304 0.38 -19.73 -6.86
CA PRO A 304 -0.02 -19.77 -8.28
C PRO A 304 0.19 -18.41 -8.95
N VAL A 305 1.42 -17.98 -9.05
CA VAL A 305 1.84 -16.70 -9.65
C VAL A 305 2.90 -16.92 -10.72
N THR A 306 3.06 -15.96 -11.61
CA THR A 306 4.11 -15.95 -12.65
C THR A 306 5.17 -14.93 -12.28
N PRO A 307 6.39 -15.36 -11.87
CA PRO A 307 7.47 -14.43 -11.54
C PRO A 307 7.85 -13.58 -12.76
N ILE A 308 8.10 -12.30 -12.52
CA ILE A 308 8.65 -11.40 -13.55
C ILE A 308 10.17 -11.57 -13.53
N ARG A 309 10.74 -11.90 -14.68
CA ARG A 309 12.20 -11.93 -14.84
C ARG A 309 12.69 -10.47 -14.94
N THR A 310 13.37 -10.02 -13.91
CA THR A 310 14.13 -8.75 -13.91
C THR A 310 15.47 -8.94 -14.60
#